data_f6308088765c68e135495225cf4917ff
#
_entry.id   f6308088765c68e135495225cf4917ff
#
_cell.length_a   1.000
_cell.length_b   1.000
_cell.length_c   1.000
_cell.angle_alpha   90.00
_cell.angle_beta   90.00
_cell.angle_gamma   90.00
#
_symmetry.space_group_name_H-M   'P 1'
#
loop_
_entity.id
_entity.type
_entity.pdbx_description
1 polymer ?
#
loop_
_entity_poly.entity_id
_entity_poly.type
_entity_poly.pdbx_seq_one_letter_code
_entity_poly.pdbx_strand_id
1 'polypeptide(L)'
;SAWWLLRLGSLGIGVASLLVCAALGPIRAVGSETPADRPNIVLCMADDQGWGDVGYNGHPVLKTPNLDLMAREGLRLDRFYAAAPVCSPTRGSVLTGRHPNRFGCFSWGHTLRPDEVTVAEILKRAGYATGHFGKWHLGSVRKDGRLSPGAMGFERWLSTPNFYDLDPLMSDQGTVVRKHGDSSIIA
;
A
#
# COMPACT_ATOMS: atom_id res chain seq x y z
N SER A 1 12.06 7.70 -2.02
CA SER A 1 11.02 6.88 -1.39
C SER A 1 11.29 5.41 -1.70
N ALA A 2 11.56 4.61 -0.69
CA ALA A 2 11.77 3.17 -0.84
C ALA A 2 10.44 2.43 -0.61
N TRP A 3 10.15 1.44 -1.45
CA TRP A 3 8.94 0.61 -1.39
C TRP A 3 9.33 -0.84 -1.10
N TRP A 4 8.61 -1.50 -0.22
CA TRP A 4 8.85 -2.89 0.14
C TRP A 4 7.58 -3.71 -0.03
N LEU A 5 7.69 -4.81 -0.76
CA LEU A 5 6.65 -5.83 -0.88
C LEU A 5 7.13 -7.07 -0.12
N LEU A 6 6.49 -7.41 0.99
CA LEU A 6 6.77 -8.64 1.73
C LEU A 6 5.89 -9.77 1.18
N ARG A 7 6.51 -10.78 0.61
CA ARG A 7 5.89 -12.03 0.22
C ARG A 7 6.38 -13.13 1.15
N LEU A 8 5.54 -13.65 1.99
CA LEU A 8 5.79 -14.91 2.70
C LEU A 8 5.25 -16.05 1.83
N GLY A 9 6.14 -16.74 1.16
CA GLY A 9 5.80 -17.88 0.31
C GLY A 9 6.46 -19.17 0.76
N SER A 10 5.71 -20.26 0.73
CA SER A 10 6.21 -21.62 0.93
C SER A 10 6.77 -22.19 -0.37
N LEU A 11 7.98 -22.76 -0.31
CA LEU A 11 8.65 -23.46 -1.40
C LEU A 11 8.01 -24.84 -1.66
N GLY A 12 7.68 -25.10 -2.91
CA GLY A 12 7.40 -26.45 -3.39
C GLY A 12 8.02 -26.65 -4.77
N ILE A 13 9.02 -27.52 -4.86
CA ILE A 13 9.71 -27.92 -6.09
C ILE A 13 8.98 -29.11 -6.72
N GLY A 14 8.67 -29.05 -7.99
CA GLY A 14 8.14 -30.21 -8.73
C GLY A 14 8.53 -30.18 -10.21
N VAL A 15 9.18 -31.24 -10.62
CA VAL A 15 9.89 -31.50 -11.88
C VAL A 15 8.92 -31.77 -13.04
N ALA A 16 9.35 -31.36 -14.24
CA ALA A 16 8.69 -31.56 -15.52
C ALA A 16 8.62 -33.03 -15.99
N SER A 17 7.55 -33.35 -16.71
CA SER A 17 7.58 -34.38 -17.81
C SER A 17 6.44 -34.12 -18.78
N LEU A 18 6.80 -33.98 -20.05
CA LEU A 18 5.92 -33.96 -21.22
C LEU A 18 5.32 -35.37 -21.43
N LEU A 19 4.02 -35.46 -21.67
CA LEU A 19 3.43 -36.47 -22.55
C LEU A 19 2.10 -35.94 -23.10
N VAL A 20 2.04 -35.88 -24.44
CA VAL A 20 0.86 -35.61 -25.26
C VAL A 20 -0.04 -36.81 -25.27
N CYS A 21 -1.32 -36.68 -24.91
CA CYS A 21 -2.39 -37.51 -25.46
C CYS A 21 -3.75 -36.83 -25.29
N ALA A 22 -4.46 -36.70 -26.40
CA ALA A 22 -5.79 -36.12 -26.49
C ALA A 22 -6.83 -37.04 -25.82
N ALA A 23 -7.59 -36.49 -24.88
CA ALA A 23 -8.95 -36.92 -24.57
C ALA A 23 -9.65 -35.75 -23.91
N LEU A 24 -10.77 -35.31 -24.50
CA LEU A 24 -11.66 -34.31 -23.95
C LEU A 24 -12.20 -34.78 -22.58
N GLY A 25 -11.48 -34.50 -21.53
CA GLY A 25 -11.97 -34.59 -20.17
C GLY A 25 -12.64 -33.28 -19.77
N PRO A 26 -13.54 -33.29 -18.78
CA PRO A 26 -14.27 -32.08 -18.36
C PRO A 26 -13.25 -31.00 -17.94
N ILE A 27 -13.46 -29.79 -18.42
CA ILE A 27 -12.73 -28.59 -17.98
C ILE A 27 -12.85 -28.56 -16.45
N ARG A 28 -11.80 -28.94 -15.75
CA ARG A 28 -11.73 -28.73 -14.31
C ARG A 28 -11.80 -27.22 -14.09
N ALA A 29 -12.85 -26.79 -13.44
CA ALA A 29 -12.92 -25.46 -12.90
C ALA A 29 -11.60 -25.17 -12.19
N VAL A 30 -10.99 -24.02 -12.51
CA VAL A 30 -9.84 -23.49 -11.78
C VAL A 30 -10.21 -23.60 -10.30
N GLY A 31 -9.48 -24.45 -9.56
CA GLY A 31 -9.79 -24.73 -8.18
C GLY A 31 -9.87 -23.42 -7.42
N SER A 32 -10.93 -23.23 -6.66
CA SER A 32 -10.99 -22.12 -5.71
C SER A 32 -9.84 -22.34 -4.73
N GLU A 33 -8.82 -21.50 -4.81
CA GLU A 33 -7.75 -21.48 -3.81
C GLU A 33 -8.41 -21.30 -2.45
N THR A 34 -8.08 -22.18 -1.52
CA THR A 34 -8.57 -22.06 -0.15
C THR A 34 -8.06 -20.75 0.44
N PRO A 35 -8.82 -20.05 1.31
CA PRO A 35 -8.39 -18.79 1.91
C PRO A 35 -7.02 -18.84 2.60
N ALA A 36 -6.55 -20.04 2.97
CA ALA A 36 -5.23 -20.28 3.59
C ALA A 36 -4.04 -20.05 2.64
N ASP A 37 -4.24 -20.09 1.32
CA ASP A 37 -3.15 -19.94 0.33
C ASP A 37 -2.91 -18.49 -0.13
N ARG A 38 -3.69 -17.55 0.39
CA ARG A 38 -3.57 -16.14 0.00
C ARG A 38 -2.61 -15.39 0.94
N PRO A 39 -1.55 -14.75 0.42
CA PRO A 39 -0.62 -14.01 1.25
C PRO A 39 -1.29 -12.74 1.82
N ASN A 40 -0.94 -12.38 3.05
CA ASN A 40 -1.22 -11.05 3.55
C ASN A 40 -0.36 -10.02 2.81
N ILE A 41 -0.92 -8.83 2.55
CA ILE A 41 -0.26 -7.76 1.82
C ILE A 41 -0.18 -6.54 2.74
N VAL A 42 1.02 -6.10 3.08
CA VAL A 42 1.27 -4.89 3.86
C VAL A 42 2.06 -3.91 3.01
N LEU A 43 1.50 -2.74 2.75
CA LEU A 43 2.16 -1.64 2.05
C LEU A 43 2.54 -0.56 3.05
N CYS A 44 3.83 -0.45 3.37
CA CYS A 44 4.37 0.60 4.22
C CYS A 44 4.95 1.72 3.35
N MET A 45 4.41 2.93 3.48
CA MET A 45 4.88 4.10 2.76
C MET A 45 5.51 5.10 3.71
N ALA A 46 6.80 5.34 3.55
CA ALA A 46 7.47 6.44 4.23
C ALA A 46 7.08 7.78 3.60
N ASP A 47 6.83 8.80 4.44
CA ASP A 47 6.51 10.16 4.02
C ASP A 47 7.79 11.02 4.06
N ASP A 48 8.15 11.59 2.92
CA ASP A 48 9.34 12.44 2.72
C ASP A 48 10.70 11.78 3.10
N GLN A 49 10.80 10.45 3.08
CA GLN A 49 12.07 9.77 3.29
C GLN A 49 12.95 9.85 2.04
N GLY A 50 14.14 10.38 2.20
CA GLY A 50 15.17 10.39 1.16
C GLY A 50 15.79 9.01 0.92
N TRP A 51 16.37 8.81 -0.27
CA TRP A 51 17.05 7.56 -0.61
C TRP A 51 18.19 7.22 0.37
N GLY A 52 18.89 8.24 0.84
CA GLY A 52 20.02 8.09 1.78
C GLY A 52 19.63 7.95 3.25
N ASP A 53 18.35 8.10 3.61
CA ASP A 53 17.90 8.17 5.00
C ASP A 53 17.68 6.79 5.64
N VAL A 54 18.46 5.81 5.23
CA VAL A 54 18.42 4.43 5.72
C VAL A 54 19.82 3.82 5.82
N GLY A 55 20.02 2.92 6.79
CA GLY A 55 21.32 2.29 7.03
C GLY A 55 21.82 1.48 5.85
N TYR A 56 20.95 0.70 5.20
CA TYR A 56 21.35 -0.13 4.06
C TYR A 56 21.78 0.65 2.80
N ASN A 57 21.53 1.96 2.76
CA ASN A 57 22.08 2.87 1.73
C ASN A 57 23.30 3.67 2.23
N GLY A 58 23.83 3.31 3.40
CA GLY A 58 25.07 3.87 3.93
C GLY A 58 24.92 5.17 4.71
N HIS A 59 23.74 5.46 5.29
CA HIS A 59 23.60 6.65 6.13
C HIS A 59 24.56 6.60 7.33
N PRO A 60 25.38 7.66 7.56
CA PRO A 60 26.47 7.58 8.52
C PRO A 60 26.02 7.52 9.99
N VAL A 61 24.83 8.03 10.30
CA VAL A 61 24.32 8.20 11.66
C VAL A 61 23.04 7.42 11.92
N LEU A 62 22.07 7.48 11.00
CA LEU A 62 20.77 6.81 11.18
C LEU A 62 20.92 5.29 11.26
N LYS A 63 20.26 4.70 12.24
CA LYS A 63 20.18 3.26 12.41
C LYS A 63 18.78 2.78 12.07
N THR A 64 18.66 1.96 11.04
CA THR A 64 17.39 1.42 10.56
C THR A 64 17.42 -0.12 10.52
N PRO A 65 17.63 -0.79 11.69
CA PRO A 65 17.96 -2.22 11.71
C PRO A 65 16.86 -3.11 11.08
N ASN A 66 15.60 -2.76 11.24
CA ASN A 66 14.50 -3.52 10.65
C ASN A 66 14.40 -3.33 9.14
N LEU A 67 14.61 -2.10 8.64
CA LEU A 67 14.66 -1.84 7.20
C LEU A 67 15.90 -2.48 6.56
N ASP A 68 17.04 -2.45 7.27
CA ASP A 68 18.28 -3.09 6.85
C ASP A 68 18.10 -4.62 6.75
N LEU A 69 17.37 -5.21 7.73
CA LEU A 69 17.01 -6.62 7.71
C LEU A 69 16.12 -6.97 6.51
N MET A 70 15.08 -6.18 6.29
CA MET A 70 14.18 -6.35 5.14
C MET A 70 14.93 -6.22 3.81
N ALA A 71 15.89 -5.28 3.72
CA ALA A 71 16.73 -5.11 2.53
C ALA A 71 17.63 -6.32 2.26
N ARG A 72 18.08 -6.98 3.31
CA ARG A 72 18.97 -8.15 3.22
C ARG A 72 18.19 -9.45 2.90
N GLU A 73 17.00 -9.61 3.47
CA GLU A 73 16.24 -10.84 3.39
C GLU A 73 15.16 -10.84 2.31
N GLY A 74 14.77 -9.65 1.84
CA GLY A 74 13.75 -9.47 0.83
C GLY A 74 14.32 -9.13 -0.56
N LEU A 75 13.42 -8.72 -1.46
CA LEU A 75 13.79 -8.19 -2.76
C LEU A 75 13.99 -6.67 -2.66
N ARG A 76 15.21 -6.22 -2.89
CA ARG A 76 15.54 -4.80 -2.97
C ARG A 76 15.46 -4.31 -4.42
N LEU A 77 14.73 -3.22 -4.65
CA LEU A 77 14.58 -2.59 -5.97
C LEU A 77 15.33 -1.26 -5.97
N ASP A 78 16.60 -1.26 -6.38
CA ASP A 78 17.48 -0.08 -6.30
C ASP A 78 17.09 1.07 -7.23
N ARG A 79 16.32 0.78 -8.29
CA ARG A 79 15.89 1.76 -9.29
C ARG A 79 14.36 1.89 -9.33
N PHE A 80 13.72 1.79 -8.19
CA PHE A 80 12.30 1.99 -8.04
C PHE A 80 12.04 3.40 -7.49
N TYR A 81 11.44 4.25 -8.32
CA TYR A 81 11.29 5.67 -8.03
C TYR A 81 9.85 6.00 -7.64
N ALA A 82 9.68 6.99 -6.75
CA ALA A 82 8.39 7.59 -6.53
C ALA A 82 7.88 8.24 -7.83
N ALA A 83 6.58 8.14 -8.08
CA ALA A 83 5.99 8.67 -9.32
C ALA A 83 5.99 10.21 -9.39
N ALA A 84 6.17 10.87 -8.24
CA ALA A 84 6.33 12.32 -8.13
C ALA A 84 7.12 12.66 -6.86
N PRO A 85 7.78 13.83 -6.79
CA PRO A 85 8.54 14.25 -5.60
C PRO A 85 7.65 14.91 -4.54
N VAL A 86 6.39 14.51 -4.43
CA VAL A 86 5.41 15.11 -3.53
C VAL A 86 4.29 14.13 -3.17
N CYS A 87 3.65 14.37 -2.02
CA CYS A 87 2.77 13.44 -1.30
C CYS A 87 1.59 12.89 -2.11
N SER A 88 0.61 13.72 -2.48
CA SER A 88 -0.66 13.26 -3.07
C SER A 88 -0.47 12.52 -4.40
N PRO A 89 0.32 13.00 -5.37
CA PRO A 89 0.55 12.27 -6.62
C PRO A 89 1.17 10.89 -6.39
N THR A 90 2.16 10.80 -5.51
CA THR A 90 2.81 9.51 -5.21
C THR A 90 1.86 8.56 -4.51
N ARG A 91 1.06 9.03 -3.54
CA ARG A 91 0.04 8.23 -2.87
C ARG A 91 -1.01 7.71 -3.84
N GLY A 92 -1.51 8.59 -4.71
CA GLY A 92 -2.44 8.20 -5.77
C GLY A 92 -1.85 7.14 -6.71
N SER A 93 -0.57 7.28 -7.09
CA SER A 93 0.10 6.28 -7.94
C SER A 93 0.21 4.92 -7.26
N VAL A 94 0.50 4.88 -5.96
CA VAL A 94 0.56 3.62 -5.21
C VAL A 94 -0.78 2.93 -5.16
N LEU A 95 -1.84 3.69 -4.88
CA LEU A 95 -3.18 3.11 -4.76
C LEU A 95 -3.76 2.68 -6.10
N THR A 96 -3.45 3.38 -7.19
CA THR A 96 -4.05 3.13 -8.50
C THR A 96 -3.16 2.34 -9.46
N GLY A 97 -1.86 2.21 -9.17
CA GLY A 97 -0.88 1.67 -10.09
C GLY A 97 -0.65 2.54 -11.35
N ARG A 98 -1.10 3.81 -11.34
CA ARG A 98 -1.06 4.71 -12.49
C ARG A 98 -0.14 5.89 -12.28
N HIS A 99 0.41 6.44 -13.35
CA HIS A 99 1.19 7.67 -13.29
C HIS A 99 0.28 8.89 -12.98
N PRO A 100 0.72 9.89 -12.21
CA PRO A 100 -0.09 11.05 -11.82
C PRO A 100 -0.78 11.78 -12.97
N ASN A 101 -0.12 11.85 -14.14
CA ASN A 101 -0.71 12.45 -15.34
C ASN A 101 -1.94 11.71 -15.87
N ARG A 102 -2.15 10.46 -15.46
CA ARG A 102 -3.27 9.64 -15.91
C ARG A 102 -4.53 9.86 -15.06
N PHE A 103 -4.37 10.18 -13.79
CA PHE A 103 -5.48 10.41 -12.87
C PHE A 103 -5.60 11.87 -12.40
N GLY A 104 -4.77 12.79 -12.92
CA GLY A 104 -4.95 14.23 -12.73
C GLY A 104 -4.52 14.78 -11.36
N CYS A 105 -3.73 14.06 -10.59
CA CYS A 105 -3.20 14.52 -9.31
C CYS A 105 -1.74 14.96 -9.48
N PHE A 106 -1.52 16.26 -9.69
CA PHE A 106 -0.21 16.79 -10.10
C PHE A 106 0.58 17.45 -8.97
N SER A 107 -0.08 17.78 -7.86
CA SER A 107 0.51 18.58 -6.81
C SER A 107 0.04 18.17 -5.42
N TRP A 108 0.70 18.72 -4.41
CA TRP A 108 0.33 18.61 -3.01
C TRP A 108 -1.14 19.01 -2.80
N GLY A 109 -1.87 18.22 -2.03
CA GLY A 109 -3.28 18.49 -1.71
C GLY A 109 -4.27 18.19 -2.85
N HIS A 110 -3.80 17.80 -4.04
CA HIS A 110 -4.71 17.30 -5.06
C HIS A 110 -5.36 15.98 -4.63
N THR A 111 -6.60 15.80 -5.03
CA THR A 111 -7.37 14.60 -4.70
C THR A 111 -7.36 13.60 -5.85
N LEU A 112 -7.69 12.34 -5.56
CA LEU A 112 -8.05 11.38 -6.60
C LEU A 112 -9.36 11.77 -7.29
N ARG A 113 -9.61 11.22 -8.47
CA ARG A 113 -10.93 11.26 -9.08
C ARG A 113 -11.79 10.14 -8.51
N PRO A 114 -13.10 10.34 -8.40
CA PRO A 114 -14.00 9.33 -7.83
C PRO A 114 -14.12 8.04 -8.64
N ASP A 115 -13.72 8.08 -9.90
CA ASP A 115 -13.75 6.95 -10.86
C ASP A 115 -12.45 6.15 -10.90
N GLU A 116 -11.45 6.54 -10.13
CA GLU A 116 -10.20 5.77 -10.04
C GLU A 116 -10.41 4.49 -9.23
N VAL A 117 -9.97 3.38 -9.79
CA VAL A 117 -9.98 2.08 -9.10
C VAL A 117 -8.69 1.91 -8.30
N THR A 118 -8.83 1.58 -7.03
CA THR A 118 -7.70 1.40 -6.12
C THR A 118 -7.34 -0.07 -5.92
N VAL A 119 -6.10 -0.32 -5.47
CA VAL A 119 -5.66 -1.65 -5.04
C VAL A 119 -6.55 -2.21 -3.92
N ALA A 120 -7.06 -1.35 -3.03
CA ALA A 120 -7.95 -1.76 -1.96
C ALA A 120 -9.29 -2.31 -2.51
N GLU A 121 -9.88 -1.65 -3.50
CA GLU A 121 -11.11 -2.14 -4.14
C GLU A 121 -10.89 -3.46 -4.87
N ILE A 122 -9.75 -3.61 -5.57
CA ILE A 122 -9.40 -4.86 -6.26
C ILE A 122 -9.25 -6.00 -5.25
N LEU A 123 -8.50 -5.77 -4.18
CA LEU A 123 -8.27 -6.77 -3.14
C LEU A 123 -9.55 -7.10 -2.38
N LYS A 124 -10.39 -6.12 -2.09
CA LYS A 124 -11.71 -6.34 -1.48
C LYS A 124 -12.60 -7.23 -2.35
N ARG A 125 -12.65 -6.97 -3.67
CA ARG A 125 -13.38 -7.84 -4.63
C ARG A 125 -12.81 -9.27 -4.66
N ALA A 126 -11.52 -9.42 -4.40
CA ALA A 126 -10.86 -10.71 -4.25
C ALA A 126 -11.06 -11.36 -2.87
N GLY A 127 -11.86 -10.76 -1.98
CA GLY A 127 -12.19 -11.31 -0.65
C GLY A 127 -11.17 -11.02 0.44
N TYR A 128 -10.27 -10.03 0.25
CA TYR A 128 -9.38 -9.56 1.30
C TYR A 128 -10.11 -8.57 2.21
N ALA A 129 -9.84 -8.63 3.50
CA ALA A 129 -10.09 -7.53 4.42
C ALA A 129 -9.09 -6.41 4.12
N THR A 130 -9.55 -5.16 4.05
CA THR A 130 -8.73 -4.02 3.64
C THR A 130 -8.67 -2.96 4.74
N GLY A 131 -7.48 -2.46 5.04
CA GLY A 131 -7.27 -1.44 6.06
C GLY A 131 -6.31 -0.33 5.62
N HIS A 132 -6.59 0.92 6.03
CA HIS A 132 -5.71 2.06 5.84
C HIS A 132 -5.43 2.74 7.19
N PHE A 133 -4.17 2.89 7.52
CA PHE A 133 -3.72 3.50 8.77
C PHE A 133 -2.68 4.56 8.46
N GLY A 134 -2.94 5.80 8.87
CA GLY A 134 -2.01 6.87 8.66
C GLY A 134 -2.49 8.00 7.73
N LYS A 135 -1.55 8.69 7.11
CA LYS A 135 -1.81 9.84 6.22
C LYS A 135 -2.52 9.41 4.94
N TRP A 136 -3.70 9.99 4.70
CA TRP A 136 -4.47 9.77 3.48
C TRP A 136 -4.04 10.69 2.33
N HIS A 137 -4.25 11.97 2.48
CA HIS A 137 -3.88 13.08 1.58
C HIS A 137 -4.35 12.94 0.13
N LEU A 138 -5.46 12.26 -0.09
CA LEU A 138 -6.08 12.06 -1.41
C LEU A 138 -7.55 12.48 -1.44
N GLY A 139 -8.01 13.12 -0.38
CA GLY A 139 -9.38 13.59 -0.22
C GLY A 139 -9.75 13.67 1.26
N SER A 140 -11.05 13.76 1.51
CA SER A 140 -11.61 13.84 2.86
C SER A 140 -11.45 12.49 3.60
N VAL A 141 -11.24 12.55 4.90
CA VAL A 141 -11.31 11.38 5.79
C VAL A 141 -12.66 11.28 6.55
N ARG A 142 -13.66 12.06 6.14
CA ARG A 142 -15.01 12.02 6.72
C ARG A 142 -15.79 10.85 6.14
N LYS A 143 -16.74 10.32 6.90
CA LYS A 143 -17.55 9.16 6.51
C LYS A 143 -18.33 9.38 5.21
N ASP A 144 -18.85 10.58 5.02
CA ASP A 144 -19.61 11.04 3.86
C ASP A 144 -18.74 11.56 2.71
N GLY A 145 -17.41 11.56 2.90
CA GLY A 145 -16.46 12.02 1.90
C GLY A 145 -16.37 11.08 0.72
N ARG A 146 -16.68 11.56 -0.49
CA ARG A 146 -16.64 10.77 -1.75
C ARG A 146 -15.29 10.14 -2.06
N LEU A 147 -14.22 10.66 -1.47
CA LEU A 147 -12.84 10.21 -1.65
C LEU A 147 -12.20 9.82 -0.30
N SER A 148 -13.04 9.43 0.66
CA SER A 148 -12.54 8.89 1.93
C SER A 148 -11.87 7.54 1.72
N PRO A 149 -11.00 7.09 2.64
CA PRO A 149 -10.44 5.73 2.55
C PRO A 149 -11.52 4.68 2.36
N GLY A 150 -12.67 4.82 3.05
CA GLY A 150 -13.81 3.91 2.90
C GLY A 150 -14.44 3.93 1.52
N ALA A 151 -14.62 5.12 0.93
CA ALA A 151 -15.14 5.27 -0.43
C ALA A 151 -14.18 4.70 -1.48
N MET A 152 -12.88 4.62 -1.15
CA MET A 152 -11.82 4.10 -2.01
C MET A 152 -11.41 2.66 -1.66
N GLY A 153 -12.31 1.89 -1.03
CA GLY A 153 -12.20 0.44 -0.90
C GLY A 153 -11.65 -0.08 0.43
N PHE A 154 -11.26 0.77 1.37
CA PHE A 154 -10.80 0.32 2.68
C PHE A 154 -11.97 0.10 3.65
N GLU A 155 -12.09 -1.12 4.19
CA GLU A 155 -13.16 -1.49 5.13
C GLU A 155 -12.91 -0.97 6.55
N ARG A 156 -11.64 -0.80 6.88
CA ARG A 156 -11.20 -0.21 8.14
C ARG A 156 -10.22 0.92 7.87
N TRP A 157 -10.34 2.03 8.60
CA TRP A 157 -9.33 3.07 8.52
C TRP A 157 -9.24 3.89 9.82
N LEU A 158 -8.02 4.23 10.17
CA LEU A 158 -7.69 5.24 11.14
C LEU A 158 -6.72 6.19 10.47
N SER A 159 -7.22 7.33 9.98
CA SER A 159 -6.50 8.14 9.02
C SER A 159 -6.53 9.62 9.37
N THR A 160 -5.46 10.32 9.00
CA THR A 160 -5.42 11.79 9.03
C THR A 160 -5.50 12.34 7.61
N PRO A 161 -6.10 13.54 7.42
CA PRO A 161 -6.22 14.14 6.08
C PRO A 161 -4.86 14.51 5.49
N ASN A 162 -3.89 14.91 6.31
CA ASN A 162 -2.58 15.36 5.86
C ASN A 162 -1.47 14.93 6.83
N PHE A 163 -0.66 15.88 7.34
CA PHE A 163 0.45 15.59 8.22
C PHE A 163 0.04 15.12 9.61
N TYR A 164 0.93 14.39 10.23
CA TYR A 164 0.94 14.14 11.67
C TYR A 164 1.74 15.25 12.35
N ASP A 165 1.17 16.43 12.38
CA ASP A 165 1.70 17.52 13.19
C ASP A 165 1.48 17.23 14.68
N LEU A 166 2.02 18.07 15.55
CA LEU A 166 1.70 18.03 16.97
C LEU A 166 0.17 18.03 17.13
N ASP A 167 -0.36 17.01 17.79
CA ASP A 167 -1.79 16.87 18.09
C ASP A 167 -2.72 16.73 16.85
N PRO A 168 -2.45 15.80 15.90
CA PRO A 168 -3.27 15.65 14.71
C PRO A 168 -4.68 15.14 15.03
N LEU A 169 -5.66 15.65 14.30
CA LEU A 169 -7.00 15.08 14.30
C LEU A 169 -7.02 13.84 13.42
N MET A 170 -7.36 12.70 13.99
CA MET A 170 -7.55 11.46 13.27
C MET A 170 -9.02 11.17 13.06
N SER A 171 -9.33 10.49 11.99
CA SER A 171 -10.66 9.97 11.68
C SER A 171 -10.66 8.45 11.77
N ASP A 172 -11.44 7.92 12.70
CA ASP A 172 -11.78 6.50 12.78
C ASP A 172 -13.11 6.26 12.05
N GLN A 173 -13.05 5.57 10.91
CA GLN A 173 -14.22 5.28 10.07
C GLN A 173 -15.07 6.53 9.72
N GLY A 174 -14.43 7.68 9.59
CA GLY A 174 -15.10 8.93 9.27
C GLY A 174 -15.57 9.75 10.45
N THR A 175 -15.39 9.28 11.67
CA THR A 175 -15.64 10.03 12.90
C THR A 175 -14.33 10.58 13.44
N VAL A 176 -14.28 11.88 13.74
CA VAL A 176 -13.10 12.48 14.38
C VAL A 176 -13.05 12.05 15.84
N VAL A 177 -12.05 11.26 16.21
CA VAL A 177 -12.06 10.55 17.52
C VAL A 177 -10.85 10.82 18.39
N ARG A 178 -9.72 11.25 17.85
CA ARG A 178 -8.49 11.37 18.62
C ARG A 178 -7.66 12.56 18.23
N LYS A 179 -7.12 13.20 19.23
CA LYS A 179 -5.92 14.00 19.16
C LYS A 179 -4.75 13.14 19.63
N HIS A 180 -3.69 13.11 18.87
CA HIS A 180 -2.42 12.56 19.33
C HIS A 180 -1.52 13.72 19.74
N GLY A 181 -0.94 13.62 20.95
CA GLY A 181 -0.10 14.69 21.47
C GLY A 181 1.27 14.80 20.83
N ASP A 182 1.73 13.76 20.15
CA ASP A 182 3.04 13.72 19.51
C ASP A 182 3.02 12.75 18.31
N SER A 183 3.47 13.23 17.16
CA SER A 183 3.58 12.41 15.95
C SER A 183 4.59 11.26 16.06
N SER A 184 5.55 11.35 16.97
CA SER A 184 6.51 10.28 17.24
C SER A 184 5.87 9.02 17.84
N ILE A 185 4.67 9.12 18.41
CA ILE A 185 3.93 7.98 18.97
C ILE A 185 3.27 7.12 17.88
N ILE A 186 3.17 7.63 16.66
CA ILE A 186 2.49 6.97 15.56
C ILE A 186 3.50 6.25 14.63
N ALA A 187 4.76 6.53 14.79
CA ALA A 187 5.86 5.89 14.10
C ALA A 187 6.33 4.65 14.86
#